data_b1a5065e1b72f0d76db848d8054bfee7
#
_entry.id   b1a5065e1b72f0d76db848d8054bfee7
#
_cell.length_a   1.000
_cell.length_b   1.000
_cell.length_c   1.000
_cell.angle_alpha   90.00
_cell.angle_beta   90.00
_cell.angle_gamma   90.00
#
_symmetry.space_group_name_H-M   'P 1'
#
loop_
_entity.id
_entity.type
_entity.pdbx_description
1 polymer ?
#
loop_
_entity_poly.entity_id
_entity_poly.type
_entity_poly.pdbx_seq_one_letter_code
_entity_poly.pdbx_strand_id
1 'polypeptide(L)'
;MAGNSYGTLFRLTTFGESHGEALGGIIDGCPAGIQIDLDAIQKEMQRRKPGQSTIVTQRKEEDEVQLLSGIFEGKTTGTPIGFIIPNTNQKSDDYSHIKDTYRPSHADYVYEKKYGIRDYRGGGRSSARETASRVVAGAIAKQVLKDIKINAFVSSVGDIFIDKPYQDLDFSLTETNSVRCPDLALAEKMEAHIKEIKKQGDTIGGTITCVIQNVPIGLGEPVFDKLHAELGKAMLSINAVHGFEYGSGFCGAKMKGSEHNDLYNEDGTTKSNLSGGIQGGISNGMDIYFRVAFKPVATLIQKQEVLTNQNTIVEQQGKGRHDPCVVPRAVPIVEAMAALVLADFYLLNKIYQK
;
A
#
# COMPACT_ATOMS: atom_id res chain seq x y z
N MET A 1 -12.20 14.06 12.65
CA MET A 1 -11.53 14.62 11.44
C MET A 1 -11.97 13.85 10.22
N ALA A 2 -12.06 14.49 9.06
CA ALA A 2 -12.33 13.78 7.80
C ALA A 2 -11.15 12.85 7.46
N GLY A 3 -11.43 11.65 6.90
CA GLY A 3 -10.45 10.60 6.63
C GLY A 3 -9.54 10.83 5.41
N ASN A 4 -9.12 12.08 5.15
CA ASN A 4 -8.25 12.43 4.02
C ASN A 4 -6.83 12.83 4.43
N SER A 5 -6.53 12.77 5.74
CA SER A 5 -5.20 13.06 6.29
C SER A 5 -4.70 11.87 7.11
N TYR A 6 -3.41 11.59 7.02
CA TYR A 6 -2.70 10.53 7.73
C TYR A 6 -1.40 11.07 8.33
N GLY A 7 -0.97 10.56 9.50
CA GLY A 7 0.20 10.99 10.24
C GLY A 7 -0.09 12.10 11.26
N THR A 8 0.82 12.30 12.17
CA THR A 8 0.76 13.29 13.27
C THR A 8 1.72 14.44 13.01
N LEU A 9 3.02 14.18 12.96
CA LEU A 9 4.06 15.15 12.61
C LEU A 9 4.37 15.11 11.11
N PHE A 10 4.71 13.94 10.56
CA PHE A 10 4.84 13.77 9.12
C PHE A 10 3.46 13.48 8.52
N ARG A 11 2.75 14.53 8.18
CA ARG A 11 1.33 14.46 7.86
C ARG A 11 1.06 14.62 6.38
N LEU A 12 0.37 13.64 5.79
CA LEU A 12 -0.11 13.68 4.41
C LEU A 12 -1.61 13.99 4.39
N THR A 13 -2.02 14.99 3.61
CA THR A 13 -3.43 15.21 3.23
C THR A 13 -3.56 15.01 1.73
N THR A 14 -4.45 14.11 1.27
CA THR A 14 -4.65 13.81 -0.15
C THR A 14 -5.97 14.39 -0.68
N PHE A 15 -5.98 14.76 -1.96
CA PHE A 15 -7.15 15.23 -2.69
C PHE A 15 -7.17 14.70 -4.13
N GLY A 16 -8.26 15.00 -4.85
CA GLY A 16 -8.46 14.57 -6.23
C GLY A 16 -9.09 13.19 -6.35
N GLU A 17 -9.60 12.87 -7.52
CA GLU A 17 -10.40 11.68 -7.83
C GLU A 17 -9.87 10.97 -9.07
N SER A 18 -10.21 9.68 -9.19
CA SER A 18 -9.65 8.81 -10.24
C SER A 18 -9.95 9.27 -11.68
N HIS A 19 -10.99 10.04 -11.87
CA HIS A 19 -11.42 10.60 -13.16
C HIS A 19 -11.60 12.13 -13.09
N GLY A 20 -11.07 12.79 -12.06
CA GLY A 20 -10.87 14.24 -12.00
C GLY A 20 -9.68 14.67 -12.84
N GLU A 21 -9.37 15.94 -12.85
CA GLU A 21 -8.26 16.54 -13.62
C GLU A 21 -6.88 16.06 -13.11
N ALA A 22 -6.75 15.95 -11.79
CA ALA A 22 -5.53 15.52 -11.13
C ALA A 22 -5.80 14.86 -9.78
N LEU A 23 -4.80 14.15 -9.28
CA LEU A 23 -4.63 13.80 -7.86
C LEU A 23 -3.57 14.72 -7.28
N GLY A 24 -3.55 14.85 -5.96
CA GLY A 24 -2.49 15.57 -5.30
C GLY A 24 -2.45 15.33 -3.80
N GLY A 25 -1.52 16.00 -3.17
CA GLY A 25 -1.39 15.97 -1.73
C GLY A 25 -0.58 17.13 -1.20
N ILE A 26 -0.68 17.31 0.11
CA ILE A 26 0.12 18.23 0.90
C ILE A 26 0.80 17.39 1.97
N ILE A 27 2.12 17.44 2.02
CA ILE A 27 2.92 16.86 3.09
C ILE A 27 3.32 18.01 4.02
N ASP A 28 2.93 17.93 5.27
CA ASP A 28 3.32 18.88 6.31
C ASP A 28 4.24 18.19 7.33
N GLY A 29 5.10 18.96 8.01
CA GLY A 29 6.03 18.46 9.01
C GLY A 29 7.27 17.74 8.47
N CYS A 30 7.55 17.80 7.16
CA CYS A 30 8.82 17.32 6.62
C CYS A 30 9.96 18.22 7.13
N PRO A 31 11.03 17.67 7.74
CA PRO A 31 12.15 18.48 8.22
C PRO A 31 12.81 19.31 7.11
N ALA A 32 13.30 20.50 7.45
CA ALA A 32 14.07 21.33 6.52
C ALA A 32 15.44 20.70 6.21
N GLY A 33 15.98 21.00 5.02
CA GLY A 33 17.34 20.62 4.63
C GLY A 33 17.51 19.18 4.12
N ILE A 34 16.42 18.43 3.93
CA ILE A 34 16.47 17.11 3.30
C ILE A 34 16.70 17.31 1.79
N GLN A 35 17.77 16.74 1.26
CA GLN A 35 18.01 16.70 -0.17
C GLN A 35 16.96 15.81 -0.84
N ILE A 36 16.20 16.35 -1.76
CA ILE A 36 15.16 15.62 -2.50
C ILE A 36 15.71 15.09 -3.81
N ASP A 37 15.64 13.78 -3.98
CA ASP A 37 15.87 13.06 -5.22
C ASP A 37 14.53 12.87 -5.95
N LEU A 38 14.30 13.68 -6.99
CA LEU A 38 13.08 13.61 -7.82
C LEU A 38 13.02 12.33 -8.64
N ASP A 39 14.16 11.84 -9.11
CA ASP A 39 14.24 10.60 -9.90
C ASP A 39 13.85 9.39 -9.04
N ALA A 40 14.26 9.38 -7.77
CA ALA A 40 13.83 8.36 -6.82
C ALA A 40 12.31 8.39 -6.58
N ILE A 41 11.71 9.59 -6.46
CA ILE A 41 10.25 9.72 -6.36
C ILE A 41 9.58 9.19 -7.62
N GLN A 42 10.05 9.60 -8.79
CA GLN A 42 9.48 9.16 -10.07
C GLN A 42 9.65 7.65 -10.28
N LYS A 43 10.76 7.05 -9.83
CA LYS A 43 10.98 5.60 -9.85
C LYS A 43 9.94 4.86 -9.02
N GLU A 44 9.63 5.31 -7.80
CA GLU A 44 8.56 4.71 -6.98
C GLU A 44 7.20 4.82 -7.68
N MET A 45 6.92 5.95 -8.33
CA MET A 45 5.70 6.14 -9.13
C MET A 45 5.64 5.19 -10.33
N GLN A 46 6.76 4.96 -11.02
CA GLN A 46 6.86 3.99 -12.10
C GLN A 46 6.57 2.56 -11.60
N ARG A 47 7.05 2.18 -10.41
CA ARG A 47 6.74 0.89 -9.79
C ARG A 47 5.23 0.72 -9.51
N ARG A 48 4.51 1.80 -9.18
CA ARG A 48 3.08 1.78 -8.87
C ARG A 48 2.18 1.87 -10.11
N LYS A 49 2.57 2.58 -11.15
CA LYS A 49 1.71 2.92 -12.29
C LYS A 49 1.03 1.71 -12.94
N PRO A 50 -0.13 1.88 -13.58
CA PRO A 50 -0.77 0.83 -14.37
C PRO A 50 -0.01 0.55 -15.67
N GLY A 51 -0.29 -0.60 -16.32
CA GLY A 51 0.21 -0.91 -17.66
C GLY A 51 1.64 -1.42 -17.74
N GLN A 52 2.22 -1.91 -16.63
CA GLN A 52 3.62 -2.34 -16.57
C GLN A 52 3.87 -3.74 -17.15
N SER A 53 2.85 -4.61 -17.21
CA SER A 53 2.98 -6.00 -17.67
C SER A 53 1.66 -6.55 -18.20
N THR A 54 1.71 -7.77 -18.74
CA THR A 54 0.52 -8.49 -19.26
C THR A 54 -0.45 -8.92 -18.18
N ILE A 55 -0.02 -9.00 -16.92
CA ILE A 55 -0.82 -9.43 -15.76
C ILE A 55 -1.46 -8.27 -14.99
N VAL A 56 -1.32 -7.03 -15.46
CA VAL A 56 -1.96 -5.85 -14.86
C VAL A 56 -2.92 -5.19 -15.86
N THR A 57 -3.63 -4.16 -15.41
CA THR A 57 -4.53 -3.35 -16.26
C THR A 57 -3.79 -2.72 -17.44
N GLN A 58 -4.48 -2.58 -18.56
CA GLN A 58 -3.96 -1.92 -19.77
C GLN A 58 -4.07 -0.39 -19.75
N ARG A 59 -4.61 0.21 -18.66
CA ARG A 59 -4.59 1.67 -18.49
C ARG A 59 -3.15 2.16 -18.52
N LYS A 60 -2.89 3.27 -19.20
CA LYS A 60 -1.55 3.89 -19.26
C LYS A 60 -1.63 5.28 -18.64
N GLU A 61 -0.84 5.52 -17.63
CA GLU A 61 -0.66 6.84 -17.00
C GLU A 61 0.84 7.08 -16.88
N GLU A 62 1.28 8.28 -17.12
CA GLU A 62 2.68 8.64 -16.93
C GLU A 62 3.01 8.78 -15.44
N ASP A 63 2.02 9.18 -14.64
CA ASP A 63 2.16 9.42 -13.19
C ASP A 63 3.30 10.40 -12.86
N GLU A 64 3.47 11.42 -13.72
CA GLU A 64 4.46 12.47 -13.52
C GLU A 64 4.08 13.32 -12.32
N VAL A 65 5.05 13.51 -11.42
CA VAL A 65 4.86 14.27 -10.19
C VAL A 65 5.35 15.70 -10.37
N GLN A 66 4.50 16.68 -10.08
CA GLN A 66 4.85 18.09 -10.06
C GLN A 66 4.87 18.59 -8.61
N LEU A 67 6.05 18.96 -8.12
CA LEU A 67 6.20 19.60 -6.80
C LEU A 67 5.94 21.10 -6.97
N LEU A 68 5.04 21.64 -6.14
CA LEU A 68 4.55 23.03 -6.25
C LEU A 68 5.10 23.96 -5.17
N SER A 69 5.53 23.42 -4.01
CA SER A 69 6.01 24.18 -2.88
C SER A 69 6.88 23.33 -1.96
N GLY A 70 7.51 23.96 -0.96
CA GLY A 70 8.25 23.29 0.10
C GLY A 70 9.66 22.82 -0.28
N ILE A 71 10.12 23.12 -1.51
CA ILE A 71 11.44 22.76 -2.02
C ILE A 71 12.13 24.03 -2.55
N PHE A 72 13.39 24.23 -2.17
CA PHE A 72 14.27 25.29 -2.67
C PHE A 72 15.67 24.71 -2.93
N GLU A 73 16.21 24.92 -4.11
CA GLU A 73 17.51 24.38 -4.55
C GLU A 73 17.68 22.87 -4.27
N GLY A 74 16.60 22.10 -4.51
CA GLY A 74 16.59 20.66 -4.31
C GLY A 74 16.45 20.20 -2.85
N LYS A 75 16.29 21.10 -1.89
CA LYS A 75 16.16 20.79 -0.48
C LYS A 75 14.80 21.20 0.07
N THR A 76 14.30 20.45 1.03
CA THR A 76 13.08 20.79 1.77
C THR A 76 13.29 22.08 2.58
N THR A 77 12.27 22.93 2.63
CA THR A 77 12.30 24.20 3.37
C THR A 77 11.73 24.10 4.78
N GLY A 78 11.11 22.96 5.15
CA GLY A 78 10.36 22.82 6.40
C GLY A 78 8.92 23.36 6.32
N THR A 79 8.53 23.96 5.19
CA THR A 79 7.16 24.38 4.92
C THR A 79 6.40 23.29 4.15
N PRO A 80 5.05 23.38 4.02
CA PRO A 80 4.28 22.33 3.36
C PRO A 80 4.73 22.06 1.93
N ILE A 81 4.95 20.77 1.60
CA ILE A 81 5.27 20.30 0.27
C ILE A 81 3.96 19.97 -0.44
N GLY A 82 3.54 20.85 -1.35
CA GLY A 82 2.40 20.62 -2.22
C GLY A 82 2.82 19.91 -3.51
N PHE A 83 2.02 18.93 -3.98
CA PHE A 83 2.27 18.25 -5.25
C PHE A 83 0.98 17.86 -5.95
N ILE A 84 1.06 17.72 -7.28
CA ILE A 84 -0.02 17.22 -8.13
C ILE A 84 0.48 16.13 -9.08
N ILE A 85 -0.45 15.26 -9.50
CA ILE A 85 -0.26 14.17 -10.46
C ILE A 85 -1.42 14.28 -11.46
N PRO A 86 -1.21 14.80 -12.68
CA PRO A 86 -2.26 14.92 -13.70
C PRO A 86 -2.83 13.56 -14.10
N ASN A 87 -4.13 13.50 -14.35
CA ASN A 87 -4.80 12.35 -14.95
C ASN A 87 -4.87 12.55 -16.46
N THR A 88 -4.05 11.81 -17.21
CA THR A 88 -3.90 11.99 -18.68
C THR A 88 -4.68 10.97 -19.50
N ASN A 89 -5.06 9.83 -18.94
CA ASN A 89 -5.71 8.71 -19.65
C ASN A 89 -7.04 8.28 -19.01
N GLN A 90 -7.79 9.23 -18.45
CA GLN A 90 -9.13 8.97 -17.95
C GLN A 90 -10.11 8.80 -19.12
N LYS A 91 -11.01 7.82 -19.02
CA LYS A 91 -12.10 7.58 -19.96
C LYS A 91 -13.41 7.49 -19.19
N SER A 92 -14.06 8.64 -18.98
CA SER A 92 -15.29 8.74 -18.20
C SER A 92 -16.45 7.98 -18.85
N ASP A 93 -16.46 7.89 -20.19
CA ASP A 93 -17.49 7.19 -20.95
C ASP A 93 -17.52 5.66 -20.70
N ASP A 94 -16.38 5.08 -20.28
CA ASP A 94 -16.29 3.66 -19.93
C ASP A 94 -17.22 3.28 -18.75
N TYR A 95 -17.75 4.24 -17.99
CA TYR A 95 -18.55 4.05 -16.77
C TYR A 95 -20.05 4.40 -16.92
N SER A 96 -20.51 4.83 -18.08
CA SER A 96 -21.91 5.20 -18.30
C SER A 96 -22.89 4.05 -18.01
N HIS A 97 -22.48 2.81 -18.25
CA HIS A 97 -23.25 1.59 -18.04
C HIS A 97 -23.52 1.26 -16.56
N ILE A 98 -22.75 1.86 -15.61
CA ILE A 98 -22.93 1.65 -14.15
C ILE A 98 -23.55 2.86 -13.46
N LYS A 99 -24.08 3.83 -14.21
CA LYS A 99 -24.69 5.04 -13.64
C LYS A 99 -25.79 4.71 -12.64
N ASP A 100 -26.66 3.78 -13.02
CA ASP A 100 -27.86 3.42 -12.26
C ASP A 100 -27.74 2.07 -11.53
N THR A 101 -26.53 1.49 -11.47
CA THR A 101 -26.26 0.20 -10.83
C THR A 101 -25.09 0.27 -9.86
N TYR A 102 -25.04 -0.67 -8.94
CA TYR A 102 -23.97 -0.77 -7.93
C TYR A 102 -23.18 -2.07 -8.12
N ARG A 103 -21.88 -1.95 -8.33
CA ARG A 103 -21.00 -3.11 -8.45
C ARG A 103 -20.93 -3.90 -7.13
N PRO A 104 -21.08 -5.23 -7.15
CA PRO A 104 -20.96 -6.05 -5.95
C PRO A 104 -19.56 -5.86 -5.32
N SER A 105 -19.52 -5.80 -3.98
CA SER A 105 -18.28 -5.60 -3.20
C SER A 105 -17.45 -4.36 -3.54
N HIS A 106 -18.01 -3.41 -4.31
CA HIS A 106 -17.41 -2.09 -4.56
C HIS A 106 -18.04 -1.03 -3.64
N ALA A 107 -17.42 0.14 -3.55
CA ALA A 107 -17.90 1.23 -2.68
C ALA A 107 -19.12 1.97 -3.23
N ASP A 108 -19.64 1.67 -4.40
CA ASP A 108 -20.66 2.43 -5.10
C ASP A 108 -21.89 2.72 -4.24
N TYR A 109 -22.50 1.66 -3.69
CA TYR A 109 -23.71 1.75 -2.88
C TYR A 109 -23.47 2.52 -1.57
N VAL A 110 -22.46 2.13 -0.82
CA VAL A 110 -22.18 2.75 0.49
C VAL A 110 -21.72 4.20 0.36
N TYR A 111 -21.09 4.54 -0.75
CA TYR A 111 -20.66 5.91 -1.06
C TYR A 111 -21.89 6.81 -1.30
N GLU A 112 -22.80 6.36 -2.15
CA GLU A 112 -24.03 7.10 -2.43
C GLU A 112 -24.93 7.23 -1.20
N LYS A 113 -25.08 6.15 -0.40
CA LYS A 113 -25.86 6.20 0.86
C LYS A 113 -25.24 7.12 1.91
N LYS A 114 -23.93 7.22 1.96
CA LYS A 114 -23.22 8.05 2.93
C LYS A 114 -23.27 9.55 2.57
N TYR A 115 -23.03 9.87 1.29
CA TYR A 115 -22.87 11.26 0.85
C TYR A 115 -24.09 11.83 0.12
N GLY A 116 -25.10 11.01 -0.23
CA GLY A 116 -26.29 11.40 -0.96
C GLY A 116 -26.04 11.65 -2.45
N ILE A 117 -24.81 11.58 -2.90
CA ILE A 117 -24.39 11.77 -4.30
C ILE A 117 -23.17 10.89 -4.60
N ARG A 118 -23.10 10.38 -5.82
CA ARG A 118 -21.97 9.61 -6.34
C ARG A 118 -21.60 10.10 -7.74
N ASP A 119 -20.33 10.40 -7.97
CA ASP A 119 -19.81 10.49 -9.32
C ASP A 119 -19.59 9.08 -9.86
N TYR A 120 -20.45 8.64 -10.78
CA TYR A 120 -20.39 7.30 -11.35
C TYR A 120 -19.23 7.10 -12.35
N ARG A 121 -18.56 8.17 -12.78
CA ARG A 121 -17.48 8.15 -13.79
C ARG A 121 -16.19 7.47 -13.30
N GLY A 122 -16.27 6.64 -12.29
CA GLY A 122 -15.18 5.86 -11.74
C GLY A 122 -15.37 5.54 -10.27
N GLY A 123 -14.28 5.17 -9.58
CA GLY A 123 -14.32 4.91 -8.14
C GLY A 123 -14.10 6.17 -7.28
N GLY A 124 -13.88 7.34 -7.88
CA GLY A 124 -13.58 8.57 -7.14
C GLY A 124 -12.45 8.42 -6.14
N ARG A 125 -12.66 8.86 -4.90
CA ARG A 125 -11.72 8.70 -3.77
C ARG A 125 -11.58 7.25 -3.29
N SER A 126 -12.54 6.36 -3.58
CA SER A 126 -12.44 4.93 -3.23
C SER A 126 -11.62 4.11 -4.25
N SER A 127 -11.17 4.73 -5.33
CA SER A 127 -10.34 4.09 -6.33
C SER A 127 -8.89 3.89 -5.84
N ALA A 128 -8.27 2.77 -6.21
CA ALA A 128 -6.84 2.54 -5.98
C ALA A 128 -5.94 3.58 -6.68
N ARG A 129 -6.46 4.42 -7.57
CA ARG A 129 -5.75 5.54 -8.19
C ARG A 129 -5.27 6.55 -7.13
N GLU A 130 -6.03 6.75 -6.06
CA GLU A 130 -5.70 7.63 -4.93
C GLU A 130 -4.34 7.29 -4.29
N THR A 131 -3.95 6.02 -4.30
CA THR A 131 -2.67 5.57 -3.72
C THR A 131 -1.44 6.16 -4.40
N ALA A 132 -1.57 6.77 -5.59
CA ALA A 132 -0.47 7.51 -6.22
C ALA A 132 0.06 8.63 -5.32
N SER A 133 -0.83 9.39 -4.67
CA SER A 133 -0.45 10.44 -3.73
C SER A 133 0.27 9.90 -2.49
N ARG A 134 -0.10 8.69 -2.04
CA ARG A 134 0.58 8.02 -0.91
C ARG A 134 1.99 7.60 -1.29
N VAL A 135 2.20 7.13 -2.52
CA VAL A 135 3.52 6.71 -3.01
C VAL A 135 4.47 7.91 -3.14
N VAL A 136 4.00 9.07 -3.61
CA VAL A 136 4.80 10.31 -3.60
C VAL A 136 5.26 10.65 -2.18
N ALA A 137 4.34 10.68 -1.23
CA ALA A 137 4.65 11.01 0.15
C ALA A 137 5.56 9.96 0.81
N GLY A 138 5.33 8.66 0.51
CA GLY A 138 6.18 7.57 0.98
C GLY A 138 7.60 7.64 0.41
N ALA A 139 7.76 8.04 -0.86
CA ALA A 139 9.07 8.24 -1.48
C ALA A 139 9.85 9.39 -0.82
N ILE A 140 9.17 10.46 -0.42
CA ILE A 140 9.77 11.56 0.35
C ILE A 140 10.09 11.10 1.77
N ALA A 141 9.19 10.34 2.42
CA ALA A 141 9.41 9.77 3.74
C ALA A 141 10.64 8.84 3.78
N LYS A 142 10.84 7.99 2.75
CA LYS A 142 12.05 7.16 2.61
C LYS A 142 13.32 7.99 2.62
N GLN A 143 13.31 9.19 2.02
CA GLN A 143 14.48 10.10 2.01
C GLN A 143 14.74 10.77 3.37
N VAL A 144 13.70 10.92 4.19
CA VAL A 144 13.84 11.36 5.60
C VAL A 144 14.45 10.25 6.46
N LEU A 145 14.07 9.00 6.21
CA LEU A 145 14.47 7.82 6.99
C LEU A 145 15.88 7.32 6.69
N LYS A 146 16.50 7.74 5.59
CA LYS A 146 17.88 7.44 5.15
C LYS A 146 18.26 5.95 5.19
N ASP A 147 18.73 5.46 6.36
CA ASP A 147 19.35 4.13 6.51
C ASP A 147 18.33 3.00 6.71
N ILE A 148 17.07 3.34 6.99
CA ILE A 148 16.01 2.35 7.15
C ILE A 148 15.63 1.80 5.77
N LYS A 149 15.77 0.48 5.60
CA LYS A 149 15.42 -0.22 4.36
C LYS A 149 14.03 -0.82 4.47
N ILE A 150 13.18 -0.53 3.51
CA ILE A 150 11.80 -1.04 3.45
C ILE A 150 11.67 -1.86 2.18
N ASN A 151 11.53 -3.17 2.33
CA ASN A 151 11.41 -4.12 1.23
C ASN A 151 10.07 -4.84 1.33
N ALA A 152 9.22 -4.70 0.33
CA ALA A 152 7.99 -5.46 0.24
C ALA A 152 7.99 -6.32 -1.02
N PHE A 153 7.36 -7.49 -0.94
CA PHE A 153 7.29 -8.43 -2.04
C PHE A 153 6.00 -9.25 -1.98
N VAL A 154 5.59 -9.77 -3.12
CA VAL A 154 4.43 -10.68 -3.20
C VAL A 154 4.83 -12.01 -2.57
N SER A 155 4.15 -12.38 -1.49
CA SER A 155 4.36 -13.64 -0.78
C SER A 155 3.33 -14.71 -1.13
N SER A 156 2.16 -14.34 -1.68
CA SER A 156 1.24 -15.32 -2.28
C SER A 156 0.37 -14.72 -3.38
N VAL A 157 -0.11 -15.58 -4.28
CA VAL A 157 -1.22 -15.33 -5.20
C VAL A 157 -2.14 -16.54 -5.14
N GLY A 158 -3.36 -16.37 -4.65
CA GLY A 158 -4.23 -17.50 -4.33
C GLY A 158 -3.54 -18.46 -3.37
N ASP A 159 -3.53 -19.74 -3.75
CA ASP A 159 -2.93 -20.83 -2.96
C ASP A 159 -1.44 -21.05 -3.23
N ILE A 160 -0.84 -20.29 -4.15
CA ILE A 160 0.60 -20.36 -4.44
C ILE A 160 1.30 -19.38 -3.51
N PHE A 161 2.13 -19.86 -2.58
CA PHE A 161 2.78 -19.04 -1.56
C PHE A 161 4.25 -19.42 -1.33
N ILE A 162 5.02 -18.46 -0.80
CA ILE A 162 6.41 -18.67 -0.36
C ILE A 162 6.36 -19.38 1.00
N ASP A 163 6.95 -20.59 1.04
CA ASP A 163 7.11 -21.38 2.27
C ASP A 163 8.58 -21.36 2.75
N LYS A 164 9.13 -20.16 2.86
CA LYS A 164 10.50 -19.91 3.35
C LYS A 164 10.49 -18.70 4.27
N PRO A 165 11.32 -18.69 5.32
CA PRO A 165 11.50 -17.48 6.12
C PRO A 165 12.11 -16.36 5.25
N TYR A 166 11.77 -15.09 5.58
CA TYR A 166 12.22 -13.95 4.78
C TYR A 166 13.74 -13.79 4.77
N GLN A 167 14.43 -14.29 5.77
CA GLN A 167 15.89 -14.28 5.90
C GLN A 167 16.60 -15.07 4.78
N ASP A 168 15.91 -16.06 4.21
CA ASP A 168 16.43 -16.91 3.14
C ASP A 168 16.10 -16.38 1.75
N LEU A 169 15.52 -15.17 1.64
CA LEU A 169 15.10 -14.54 0.39
C LEU A 169 16.05 -13.43 -0.04
N ASP A 170 16.41 -13.42 -1.32
CA ASP A 170 17.13 -12.31 -1.95
C ASP A 170 16.13 -11.25 -2.48
N PHE A 171 15.96 -10.18 -1.72
CA PHE A 171 15.03 -9.10 -2.09
C PHE A 171 15.43 -8.36 -3.38
N SER A 172 16.68 -8.46 -3.85
CA SER A 172 17.10 -7.86 -5.12
C SER A 172 16.37 -8.46 -6.32
N LEU A 173 15.86 -9.68 -6.19
CA LEU A 173 15.10 -10.39 -7.21
C LEU A 173 13.64 -9.91 -7.33
N THR A 174 13.13 -9.16 -6.35
CA THR A 174 11.73 -8.72 -6.32
C THR A 174 11.32 -7.95 -7.58
N GLU A 175 12.12 -7.01 -8.04
CA GLU A 175 11.81 -6.17 -9.21
C GLU A 175 12.26 -6.81 -10.54
N THR A 176 12.81 -8.03 -10.53
CA THR A 176 13.27 -8.70 -11.77
C THR A 176 12.15 -9.43 -12.52
N ASN A 177 10.96 -9.54 -11.93
CA ASN A 177 9.81 -10.22 -12.51
C ASN A 177 8.50 -9.42 -12.34
N SER A 178 7.51 -9.74 -13.18
CA SER A 178 6.23 -9.02 -13.25
C SER A 178 5.35 -9.19 -12.00
N VAL A 179 5.55 -10.26 -11.24
CA VAL A 179 4.79 -10.57 -10.02
C VAL A 179 5.37 -9.87 -8.80
N ARG A 180 6.66 -9.51 -8.83
CA ARG A 180 7.41 -8.99 -7.68
C ARG A 180 7.53 -10.01 -6.54
N CYS A 181 7.82 -11.25 -6.91
CA CYS A 181 8.11 -12.34 -5.98
C CYS A 181 9.62 -12.63 -6.00
N PRO A 182 10.32 -12.66 -4.85
CA PRO A 182 11.77 -12.93 -4.81
C PRO A 182 12.14 -14.40 -5.04
N ASP A 183 11.18 -15.33 -4.99
CA ASP A 183 11.36 -16.71 -5.43
C ASP A 183 10.95 -16.81 -6.91
N LEU A 184 11.94 -16.90 -7.81
CA LEU A 184 11.70 -16.87 -9.26
C LEU A 184 10.86 -18.05 -9.77
N ALA A 185 11.03 -19.24 -9.18
CA ALA A 185 10.24 -20.42 -9.57
C ALA A 185 8.76 -20.27 -9.17
N LEU A 186 8.49 -19.67 -8.02
CA LEU A 186 7.13 -19.33 -7.62
C LEU A 186 6.58 -18.13 -8.41
N ALA A 187 7.39 -17.14 -8.76
CA ALA A 187 6.99 -16.03 -9.60
C ALA A 187 6.41 -16.49 -10.94
N GLU A 188 7.06 -17.46 -11.60
CA GLU A 188 6.57 -18.04 -12.86
C GLU A 188 5.21 -18.74 -12.67
N LYS A 189 5.04 -19.53 -11.59
CA LYS A 189 3.77 -20.20 -11.28
C LYS A 189 2.66 -19.18 -10.97
N MET A 190 2.94 -18.17 -10.17
CA MET A 190 2.00 -17.09 -9.84
C MET A 190 1.60 -16.31 -11.09
N GLU A 191 2.54 -15.99 -11.98
CA GLU A 191 2.25 -15.31 -13.24
C GLU A 191 1.34 -16.14 -14.14
N ALA A 192 1.63 -17.43 -14.28
CA ALA A 192 0.80 -18.36 -15.06
C ALA A 192 -0.61 -18.45 -14.48
N HIS A 193 -0.74 -18.52 -13.16
CA HIS A 193 -2.04 -18.58 -12.48
C HIS A 193 -2.84 -17.27 -12.68
N ILE A 194 -2.22 -16.10 -12.56
CA ILE A 194 -2.90 -14.81 -12.84
C ILE A 194 -3.39 -14.76 -14.30
N LYS A 195 -2.58 -15.23 -15.26
CA LYS A 195 -2.97 -15.29 -16.68
C LYS A 195 -4.16 -16.21 -16.91
N GLU A 196 -4.23 -17.34 -16.22
CA GLU A 196 -5.35 -18.27 -16.31
C GLU A 196 -6.64 -17.66 -15.76
N ILE A 197 -6.60 -17.08 -14.57
CA ILE A 197 -7.74 -16.37 -13.95
C ILE A 197 -8.22 -15.23 -14.86
N LYS A 198 -7.28 -14.47 -15.46
CA LYS A 198 -7.62 -13.41 -16.43
C LYS A 198 -8.39 -13.94 -17.64
N LYS A 199 -8.01 -15.11 -18.19
CA LYS A 199 -8.71 -15.74 -19.32
C LYS A 199 -10.14 -16.14 -18.96
N GLN A 200 -10.38 -16.50 -17.69
CA GLN A 200 -11.70 -16.83 -17.17
C GLN A 200 -12.56 -15.57 -16.93
N GLY A 201 -12.02 -14.36 -17.11
CA GLY A 201 -12.70 -13.11 -16.82
C GLY A 201 -12.88 -12.84 -15.32
N ASP A 202 -12.07 -13.50 -14.50
CA ASP A 202 -12.12 -13.45 -13.03
C ASP A 202 -10.91 -12.70 -12.45
N THR A 203 -10.86 -12.60 -11.12
CA THR A 203 -9.80 -11.93 -10.36
C THR A 203 -9.35 -12.78 -9.19
N ILE A 204 -8.11 -12.59 -8.74
CA ILE A 204 -7.55 -13.31 -7.61
C ILE A 204 -6.84 -12.36 -6.67
N GLY A 205 -6.88 -12.67 -5.37
CA GLY A 205 -6.15 -11.99 -4.31
C GLY A 205 -4.81 -12.64 -4.01
N GLY A 206 -4.19 -12.19 -2.93
CA GLY A 206 -2.94 -12.74 -2.44
C GLY A 206 -2.39 -11.93 -1.27
N THR A 207 -1.14 -12.16 -0.91
CA THR A 207 -0.49 -11.48 0.22
C THR A 207 0.79 -10.79 -0.21
N ILE A 208 1.11 -9.71 0.51
CA ILE A 208 2.39 -9.02 0.45
C ILE A 208 3.05 -9.14 1.82
N THR A 209 4.31 -9.55 1.84
CA THR A 209 5.17 -9.45 3.01
C THR A 209 6.04 -8.21 2.88
N CYS A 210 6.17 -7.46 3.97
CA CYS A 210 7.06 -6.31 4.09
C CYS A 210 8.06 -6.57 5.20
N VAL A 211 9.34 -6.33 4.91
CA VAL A 211 10.46 -6.43 5.85
C VAL A 211 11.15 -5.09 5.93
N ILE A 212 11.29 -4.57 7.14
CA ILE A 212 11.91 -3.27 7.41
C ILE A 212 13.16 -3.52 8.26
N GLN A 213 14.30 -3.10 7.73
CA GLN A 213 15.60 -3.33 8.33
C GLN A 213 16.23 -2.03 8.81
N ASN A 214 17.18 -2.14 9.75
CA ASN A 214 17.91 -1.02 10.34
C ASN A 214 16.99 -0.03 11.09
N VAL A 215 15.91 -0.52 11.66
CA VAL A 215 15.00 0.31 12.47
C VAL A 215 15.66 0.58 13.83
N PRO A 216 15.84 1.83 14.25
CA PRO A 216 16.35 2.12 15.57
C PRO A 216 15.38 1.66 16.66
N ILE A 217 15.93 1.34 17.84
CA ILE A 217 15.11 1.09 19.03
C ILE A 217 14.37 2.38 19.41
N GLY A 218 13.09 2.25 19.80
CA GLY A 218 12.34 3.36 20.41
C GLY A 218 11.23 3.96 19.54
N LEU A 219 10.97 3.45 18.33
CA LEU A 219 9.86 3.94 17.51
C LEU A 219 8.54 3.30 17.95
N GLY A 220 7.54 4.13 18.23
CA GLY A 220 6.22 3.70 18.70
C GLY A 220 5.99 4.03 20.17
N GLU A 221 4.77 3.84 20.63
CA GLU A 221 4.31 4.17 21.98
C GLU A 221 3.76 2.92 22.70
N PRO A 222 3.78 2.89 24.06
CA PRO A 222 3.43 1.66 24.79
C PRO A 222 1.93 1.39 24.92
N VAL A 223 1.05 2.37 24.66
CA VAL A 223 -0.40 2.21 24.91
C VAL A 223 -1.21 2.28 23.62
N PHE A 224 -1.58 3.48 23.13
CA PHE A 224 -2.50 3.60 21.98
C PHE A 224 -1.78 3.62 20.64
N ASP A 225 -0.75 4.43 20.49
CA ASP A 225 -0.03 4.61 19.24
C ASP A 225 1.12 3.60 19.12
N LYS A 226 0.82 2.32 19.39
CA LYS A 226 1.78 1.22 19.22
C LYS A 226 2.20 1.12 17.76
N LEU A 227 3.49 0.94 17.52
CA LEU A 227 4.02 0.87 16.14
C LEU A 227 3.27 -0.14 15.26
N HIS A 228 3.00 -1.34 15.77
CA HIS A 228 2.22 -2.33 15.01
C HIS A 228 0.76 -1.93 14.82
N ALA A 229 0.16 -1.16 15.72
CA ALA A 229 -1.21 -0.68 15.57
C ALA A 229 -1.30 0.37 14.46
N GLU A 230 -0.35 1.31 14.41
CA GLU A 230 -0.28 2.32 13.35
C GLU A 230 0.11 1.70 11.99
N LEU A 231 1.02 0.69 11.96
CA LEU A 231 1.28 -0.09 10.75
C LEU A 231 0.01 -0.80 10.28
N GLY A 232 -0.74 -1.44 11.18
CA GLY A 232 -2.02 -2.10 10.86
C GLY A 232 -3.05 -1.12 10.31
N LYS A 233 -3.23 0.04 10.93
CA LYS A 233 -4.10 1.12 10.46
C LYS A 233 -3.69 1.62 9.07
N ALA A 234 -2.39 1.81 8.83
CA ALA A 234 -1.85 2.20 7.54
C ALA A 234 -2.19 1.17 6.46
N MET A 235 -1.89 -0.10 6.72
CA MET A 235 -2.11 -1.19 5.76
C MET A 235 -3.60 -1.42 5.49
N LEU A 236 -4.45 -1.46 6.51
CA LEU A 236 -5.91 -1.62 6.37
C LEU A 236 -6.58 -0.42 5.68
N SER A 237 -5.91 0.72 5.56
CA SER A 237 -6.38 1.86 4.78
C SER A 237 -6.14 1.71 3.27
N ILE A 238 -5.34 0.74 2.83
CA ILE A 238 -5.06 0.47 1.41
C ILE A 238 -6.28 -0.24 0.80
N ASN A 239 -6.65 0.17 -0.41
CA ASN A 239 -7.76 -0.46 -1.14
C ASN A 239 -7.55 -1.97 -1.28
N ALA A 240 -8.62 -2.74 -1.12
CA ALA A 240 -8.65 -4.21 -1.17
C ALA A 240 -7.93 -4.94 -0.04
N VAL A 241 -7.31 -4.27 0.91
CA VAL A 241 -6.75 -4.93 2.09
C VAL A 241 -7.86 -5.40 3.03
N HIS A 242 -7.78 -6.65 3.47
CA HIS A 242 -8.72 -7.30 4.37
C HIS A 242 -8.04 -7.97 5.57
N GLY A 243 -6.70 -8.05 5.60
CA GLY A 243 -5.98 -8.64 6.71
C GLY A 243 -4.60 -8.03 6.90
N PHE A 244 -4.17 -8.01 8.16
CA PHE A 244 -2.83 -7.59 8.58
C PHE A 244 -2.39 -8.48 9.74
N GLU A 245 -1.16 -8.96 9.69
CA GLU A 245 -0.49 -9.62 10.81
C GLU A 245 1.00 -9.25 10.82
N TYR A 246 1.60 -9.21 12.00
CA TYR A 246 3.03 -8.90 12.17
C TYR A 246 3.72 -9.98 13.01
N GLY A 247 5.02 -10.13 12.85
CA GLY A 247 5.78 -11.16 13.55
C GLY A 247 5.20 -12.56 13.28
N SER A 248 5.06 -13.36 14.32
CA SER A 248 4.45 -14.68 14.27
C SER A 248 2.96 -14.66 13.88
N GLY A 249 2.27 -13.51 14.01
CA GLY A 249 0.88 -13.34 13.60
C GLY A 249 -0.06 -14.37 14.22
N PHE A 250 -0.98 -14.91 13.42
CA PHE A 250 -1.93 -15.94 13.87
C PHE A 250 -1.25 -17.26 14.24
N CYS A 251 -0.05 -17.56 13.75
CA CYS A 251 0.71 -18.74 14.15
C CYS A 251 1.12 -18.67 15.61
N GLY A 252 1.46 -17.48 16.12
CA GLY A 252 1.82 -17.27 17.52
C GLY A 252 0.72 -17.66 18.52
N ALA A 253 -0.56 -17.55 18.10
CA ALA A 253 -1.69 -17.97 18.94
C ALA A 253 -1.73 -19.48 19.24
N LYS A 254 -0.98 -20.29 18.48
CA LYS A 254 -0.88 -21.75 18.66
C LYS A 254 0.36 -22.16 19.45
N MET A 255 1.24 -21.22 19.77
CA MET A 255 2.51 -21.46 20.44
C MET A 255 2.36 -21.33 21.96
N LYS A 256 3.18 -22.05 22.69
CA LYS A 256 3.36 -21.83 24.14
C LYS A 256 4.25 -20.60 24.36
N GLY A 257 4.08 -19.92 25.50
CA GLY A 257 4.91 -18.75 25.82
C GLY A 257 6.40 -19.04 25.81
N SER A 258 6.82 -20.22 26.29
CA SER A 258 8.23 -20.67 26.26
C SER A 258 8.79 -20.87 24.83
N GLU A 259 7.93 -21.13 23.86
CA GLU A 259 8.30 -21.29 22.43
C GLU A 259 8.29 -19.94 21.71
N HIS A 260 7.42 -19.02 22.15
CA HIS A 260 7.22 -17.72 21.52
C HIS A 260 8.19 -16.65 22.04
N ASN A 261 8.76 -16.80 23.24
CA ASN A 261 9.62 -15.77 23.82
C ASN A 261 10.93 -15.60 23.04
N ASP A 262 11.18 -14.40 22.56
CA ASP A 262 12.43 -14.00 21.95
C ASP A 262 13.49 -13.73 23.04
N LEU A 263 14.34 -14.72 23.32
CA LEU A 263 15.38 -14.61 24.34
C LEU A 263 16.47 -13.64 23.89
N TYR A 264 17.01 -12.86 24.82
CA TYR A 264 18.07 -11.88 24.53
C TYR A 264 19.45 -12.53 24.35
N ASN A 265 20.25 -11.90 23.52
CA ASN A 265 21.70 -12.00 23.49
C ASN A 265 22.31 -10.93 24.42
N GLU A 266 23.62 -11.03 24.70
CA GLU A 266 24.32 -10.08 25.56
C GLU A 266 24.40 -8.66 25.00
N ASP A 267 24.27 -8.50 23.69
CA ASP A 267 24.27 -7.20 22.99
C ASP A 267 22.88 -6.54 22.92
N GLY A 268 21.87 -7.16 23.54
CA GLY A 268 20.50 -6.67 23.55
C GLY A 268 19.67 -7.04 22.32
N THR A 269 20.25 -7.70 21.33
CA THR A 269 19.48 -8.32 20.23
C THR A 269 18.74 -9.57 20.71
N THR A 270 17.84 -10.13 19.90
CA THR A 270 17.13 -11.35 20.27
C THR A 270 17.55 -12.55 19.43
N LYS A 271 17.52 -13.77 20.03
CA LYS A 271 17.90 -15.04 19.37
C LYS A 271 16.93 -15.48 18.31
N SER A 272 15.66 -15.04 18.44
CA SER A 272 14.56 -15.22 17.50
C SER A 272 13.89 -13.88 17.29
N ASN A 273 12.95 -13.79 16.38
CA ASN A 273 12.22 -12.55 16.11
C ASN A 273 10.71 -12.82 15.88
N LEU A 274 10.12 -13.62 16.76
CA LEU A 274 8.69 -13.96 16.69
C LEU A 274 7.80 -12.75 17.01
N SER A 275 8.33 -11.81 17.80
CA SER A 275 7.68 -10.51 18.08
C SER A 275 7.68 -9.56 16.87
N GLY A 276 8.38 -9.91 15.79
CA GLY A 276 8.39 -9.10 14.56
C GLY A 276 9.03 -7.71 14.72
N GLY A 277 10.09 -7.59 15.51
CA GLY A 277 10.84 -6.36 15.75
C GLY A 277 10.15 -5.35 16.65
N ILE A 278 9.02 -5.70 17.28
CA ILE A 278 8.21 -4.79 18.10
C ILE A 278 7.84 -5.45 19.43
N GLN A 279 8.27 -4.85 20.53
CA GLN A 279 7.96 -5.31 21.88
C GLN A 279 7.28 -4.18 22.67
N GLY A 280 6.18 -4.48 23.34
CA GLY A 280 5.40 -3.48 24.07
C GLY A 280 4.82 -2.34 23.21
N GLY A 281 4.83 -2.47 21.88
CA GLY A 281 4.41 -1.42 20.94
C GLY A 281 5.55 -0.58 20.38
N ILE A 282 6.79 -0.85 20.79
CA ILE A 282 8.00 -0.06 20.49
C ILE A 282 8.98 -0.95 19.71
N SER A 283 9.67 -0.40 18.71
CA SER A 283 10.71 -1.10 17.97
C SER A 283 11.88 -1.50 18.86
N ASN A 284 12.38 -2.73 18.70
CA ASN A 284 13.44 -3.30 19.54
C ASN A 284 14.80 -3.42 18.84
N GLY A 285 14.94 -2.85 17.64
CA GLY A 285 16.18 -2.90 16.85
C GLY A 285 16.32 -4.13 15.92
N MET A 286 15.44 -5.14 16.06
CA MET A 286 15.34 -6.25 15.11
C MET A 286 14.55 -5.84 13.86
N ASP A 287 14.64 -6.64 12.79
CA ASP A 287 13.83 -6.44 11.60
C ASP A 287 12.35 -6.44 11.94
N ILE A 288 11.61 -5.45 11.45
CA ILE A 288 10.16 -5.46 11.53
C ILE A 288 9.63 -6.17 10.29
N TYR A 289 8.79 -7.19 10.49
CA TYR A 289 8.13 -7.85 9.38
C TYR A 289 6.64 -8.06 9.63
N PHE A 290 5.85 -7.90 8.55
CA PHE A 290 4.41 -8.08 8.58
C PHE A 290 3.88 -8.56 7.23
N ARG A 291 2.65 -9.07 7.24
CA ARG A 291 1.93 -9.55 6.05
C ARG A 291 0.61 -8.82 5.88
N VAL A 292 0.26 -8.56 4.64
CA VAL A 292 -0.97 -7.83 4.26
C VAL A 292 -1.74 -8.67 3.25
N ALA A 293 -2.98 -9.00 3.56
CA ALA A 293 -3.85 -9.81 2.70
C ALA A 293 -4.77 -8.91 1.86
N PHE A 294 -4.77 -9.14 0.55
CA PHE A 294 -5.58 -8.43 -0.44
C PHE A 294 -6.67 -9.35 -0.97
N LYS A 295 -7.93 -8.91 -0.91
CA LYS A 295 -9.03 -9.61 -1.56
C LYS A 295 -8.94 -9.48 -3.09
N PRO A 296 -9.61 -10.37 -3.86
CA PRO A 296 -9.77 -10.18 -5.29
C PRO A 296 -10.42 -8.84 -5.65
N VAL A 297 -10.12 -8.32 -6.84
CA VAL A 297 -10.73 -7.08 -7.35
C VAL A 297 -12.22 -7.31 -7.59
N ALA A 298 -13.05 -6.38 -7.14
CA ALA A 298 -14.51 -6.52 -7.17
C ALA A 298 -15.13 -6.49 -8.59
N THR A 299 -14.46 -5.87 -9.56
CA THR A 299 -14.99 -5.76 -10.92
C THR A 299 -14.53 -6.94 -11.77
N LEU A 300 -15.46 -7.81 -12.14
CA LEU A 300 -15.27 -8.99 -12.99
C LEU A 300 -15.76 -8.70 -14.41
N ILE A 301 -15.21 -9.44 -15.40
CA ILE A 301 -15.73 -9.41 -16.80
C ILE A 301 -16.87 -10.41 -16.97
N GLN A 302 -17.18 -11.20 -15.95
CA GLN A 302 -18.28 -12.14 -15.91
C GLN A 302 -19.62 -11.42 -15.67
N LYS A 303 -20.73 -12.06 -16.04
CA LYS A 303 -22.07 -11.60 -15.70
C LYS A 303 -22.34 -11.83 -14.21
N GLN A 304 -22.91 -10.84 -13.57
CA GLN A 304 -23.26 -10.86 -12.15
C GLN A 304 -24.63 -10.19 -11.93
N GLU A 305 -25.32 -10.61 -10.90
CA GLU A 305 -26.48 -9.89 -10.38
C GLU A 305 -26.02 -8.61 -9.67
N VAL A 306 -26.60 -7.47 -10.06
CA VAL A 306 -26.27 -6.16 -9.48
C VAL A 306 -27.55 -5.47 -9.03
N LEU A 307 -27.44 -4.68 -7.96
CA LEU A 307 -28.54 -3.85 -7.48
C LEU A 307 -28.59 -2.54 -8.28
N THR A 308 -29.80 -2.13 -8.66
CA THR A 308 -30.04 -0.82 -9.28
C THR A 308 -30.37 0.25 -8.21
N ASN A 309 -30.31 1.53 -8.61
CA ASN A 309 -30.75 2.66 -7.77
C ASN A 309 -32.29 2.66 -7.51
N GLN A 310 -33.05 1.84 -8.26
CA GLN A 310 -34.50 1.60 -8.05
C GLN A 310 -34.74 0.39 -7.13
N ASN A 311 -33.72 -0.17 -6.47
CA ASN A 311 -33.79 -1.37 -5.61
C ASN A 311 -34.30 -2.64 -6.36
N THR A 312 -33.98 -2.78 -7.62
CA THR A 312 -34.21 -4.01 -8.40
C THR A 312 -32.90 -4.72 -8.70
N ILE A 313 -32.94 -6.05 -8.84
CA ILE A 313 -31.80 -6.87 -9.25
C ILE A 313 -31.85 -7.06 -10.76
N VAL A 314 -30.73 -6.81 -11.41
CA VAL A 314 -30.56 -7.03 -12.86
C VAL A 314 -29.23 -7.78 -13.11
N GLU A 315 -29.19 -8.55 -14.20
CA GLU A 315 -27.93 -9.18 -14.66
C GLU A 315 -27.13 -8.14 -15.45
N GLN A 316 -25.87 -7.95 -15.07
CA GLN A 316 -24.97 -7.04 -15.76
C GLN A 316 -23.57 -7.66 -15.92
N GLN A 317 -22.99 -7.52 -17.10
CA GLN A 317 -21.61 -7.88 -17.36
C GLN A 317 -20.70 -6.71 -17.02
N GLY A 318 -19.69 -6.95 -16.20
CA GLY A 318 -18.66 -5.95 -15.91
C GLY A 318 -17.86 -5.60 -17.17
N LYS A 319 -17.54 -4.32 -17.31
CA LYS A 319 -16.73 -3.77 -18.40
C LYS A 319 -15.62 -2.92 -17.81
N GLY A 320 -14.55 -2.71 -18.58
CA GLY A 320 -13.45 -1.83 -18.20
C GLY A 320 -12.09 -2.54 -18.08
N ARG A 321 -11.08 -1.75 -17.74
CA ARG A 321 -9.66 -2.17 -17.69
C ARG A 321 -9.26 -2.38 -16.23
N HIS A 322 -9.48 -3.58 -15.69
CA HIS A 322 -9.18 -3.90 -14.30
C HIS A 322 -7.97 -4.83 -14.17
N ASP A 323 -7.32 -4.81 -13.03
CA ASP A 323 -6.26 -5.74 -12.69
C ASP A 323 -6.87 -7.14 -12.41
N PRO A 324 -6.40 -8.22 -13.02
CA PRO A 324 -6.80 -9.57 -12.62
C PRO A 324 -6.26 -9.93 -11.23
N CYS A 325 -5.14 -9.34 -10.84
CA CYS A 325 -4.56 -9.41 -9.50
C CYS A 325 -3.93 -8.06 -9.14
N VAL A 326 -4.35 -7.46 -8.03
CA VAL A 326 -3.86 -6.14 -7.61
C VAL A 326 -2.51 -6.23 -6.87
N VAL A 327 -2.16 -7.42 -6.36
CA VAL A 327 -1.07 -7.61 -5.41
C VAL A 327 0.28 -7.11 -5.95
N PRO A 328 0.72 -7.41 -7.19
CA PRO A 328 2.01 -6.92 -7.70
C PRO A 328 2.13 -5.40 -7.71
N ARG A 329 1.02 -4.69 -7.97
CA ARG A 329 1.00 -3.22 -7.98
C ARG A 329 0.91 -2.61 -6.60
N ALA A 330 0.46 -3.37 -5.61
CA ALA A 330 0.32 -2.90 -4.24
C ALA A 330 1.65 -2.90 -3.47
N VAL A 331 2.69 -3.60 -3.94
CA VAL A 331 4.02 -3.66 -3.31
C VAL A 331 4.56 -2.26 -2.97
N PRO A 332 4.74 -1.32 -3.90
CA PRO A 332 5.25 0.01 -3.58
C PRO A 332 4.28 0.84 -2.71
N ILE A 333 2.98 0.50 -2.69
CA ILE A 333 2.00 1.17 -1.82
C ILE A 333 2.19 0.72 -0.36
N VAL A 334 2.42 -0.57 -0.13
CA VAL A 334 2.74 -1.13 1.20
C VAL A 334 4.02 -0.50 1.74
N GLU A 335 5.08 -0.42 0.92
CA GLU A 335 6.34 0.24 1.29
C GLU A 335 6.13 1.72 1.63
N ALA A 336 5.36 2.44 0.80
CA ALA A 336 5.08 3.85 1.01
C ALA A 336 4.32 4.11 2.31
N MET A 337 3.31 3.31 2.62
CA MET A 337 2.54 3.44 3.86
C MET A 337 3.39 3.07 5.08
N ALA A 338 4.27 2.07 4.99
CA ALA A 338 5.24 1.76 6.04
C ALA A 338 6.22 2.93 6.27
N ALA A 339 6.71 3.54 5.19
CA ALA A 339 7.59 4.70 5.28
C ALA A 339 6.92 5.91 5.96
N LEU A 340 5.64 6.16 5.68
CA LEU A 340 4.88 7.23 6.33
C LEU A 340 4.76 7.02 7.85
N VAL A 341 4.43 5.79 8.28
CA VAL A 341 4.37 5.45 9.72
C VAL A 341 5.71 5.63 10.38
N LEU A 342 6.77 5.10 9.77
CA LEU A 342 8.12 5.19 10.35
C LEU A 342 8.65 6.61 10.39
N ALA A 343 8.39 7.43 9.35
CA ALA A 343 8.81 8.83 9.34
C ALA A 343 8.14 9.63 10.46
N ASP A 344 6.86 9.39 10.70
CA ASP A 344 6.12 10.03 11.78
C ASP A 344 6.72 9.67 13.15
N PHE A 345 6.91 8.38 13.45
CA PHE A 345 7.53 7.93 14.70
C PHE A 345 9.01 8.30 14.81
N TYR A 346 9.75 8.32 13.71
CA TYR A 346 11.15 8.76 13.70
C TYR A 346 11.27 10.24 14.15
N LEU A 347 10.35 11.08 13.70
CA LEU A 347 10.31 12.48 14.11
C LEU A 347 9.83 12.64 15.57
N LEU A 348 8.80 11.89 15.97
CA LEU A 348 8.31 11.87 17.35
C LEU A 348 9.40 11.43 18.32
N ASN A 349 10.16 10.39 17.98
CA ASN A 349 11.21 9.85 18.84
C ASN A 349 12.37 10.86 19.12
N LYS A 350 12.56 11.85 18.24
CA LYS A 350 13.56 12.90 18.48
C LYS A 350 13.32 13.71 19.75
N ILE A 351 12.10 13.75 20.26
CA ILE A 351 11.74 14.44 21.50
C ILE A 351 12.41 13.76 22.71
N TYR A 352 12.63 12.45 22.63
CA TYR A 352 13.19 11.63 23.71
C TYR A 352 14.70 11.41 23.60
N GLN A 353 15.31 11.77 22.46
CA GLN A 353 16.74 11.69 22.25
C GLN A 353 17.42 12.93 22.89
N LYS A 354 18.38 12.67 23.79
CA LYS A 354 19.18 13.71 24.43
C LYS A 354 20.33 14.19 23.53
#